data_f8efb467ecff1b4be3a3053c2dc7d28d
#
_entry.id   f8efb467ecff1b4be3a3053c2dc7d28d
#
_cell.length_a   1.000
_cell.length_b   1.000
_cell.length_c   1.000
_cell.angle_alpha   90.00
_cell.angle_beta   90.00
_cell.angle_gamma   90.00
#
_symmetry.space_group_name_H-M   'P 1'
#
loop_
_entity.id
_entity.type
_entity.pdbx_description
1 polymer ?
#
loop_
_entity_poly.entity_id
_entity_poly.type
_entity_poly.pdbx_seq_one_letter_code
_entity_poly.pdbx_strand_id
1 'polypeptide(L)'
;MKNYLKNSIIFSDGLDHPECVALHPDGSVWAGGEGGQIYKISDDGTQVNEVANTGGFILGIAFNPTSDWLIICDLKNHCLWKLDSYSYELVKFSEGADEHKYNIPNYAVFDDAGNCYVTESGAFREISGKILKYDTQGNGSVWHNGPFNFANGLALNHAQDSIFVVSSWLPGVEKVEINPDGSAGERSVYCTLPKTVPDGIAFDLEGNLLVSCYTPNRIFKIAPDQTATVLVDDWEAHTLSNPTNVAFGGTEFDQLFVSNLGRWHILKINYGQKGMPLASHKRN
;
A
#
# COMPACT_ATOMS: atom_id res chain seq x y z
N MET A 1 12.87 13.50 20.94
CA MET A 1 12.10 12.99 19.77
C MET A 1 13.11 12.71 18.67
N LYS A 2 13.13 11.49 18.07
CA LYS A 2 13.99 11.20 16.93
C LYS A 2 13.57 12.10 15.77
N ASN A 3 14.52 12.78 15.14
CA ASN A 3 14.21 13.54 13.93
C ASN A 3 14.42 12.62 12.71
N TYR A 4 13.36 11.88 12.38
CA TYR A 4 13.38 10.91 11.29
C TYR A 4 13.64 11.56 9.93
N LEU A 5 13.14 12.78 9.70
CA LEU A 5 13.36 13.51 8.45
C LEU A 5 14.85 13.83 8.24
N LYS A 6 15.53 14.28 9.31
CA LYS A 6 16.97 14.60 9.24
C LYS A 6 17.86 13.38 8.91
N ASN A 7 17.38 12.18 9.29
CA ASN A 7 18.10 10.92 9.09
C ASN A 7 17.55 10.12 7.90
N SER A 8 16.67 10.72 7.11
CA SER A 8 16.19 10.12 5.88
C SER A 8 17.13 10.42 4.70
N ILE A 9 17.07 9.56 3.69
CA ILE A 9 17.82 9.74 2.43
C ILE A 9 16.87 9.53 1.25
N ILE A 10 17.15 10.26 0.17
CA ILE A 10 16.57 9.93 -1.13
C ILE A 10 17.19 8.60 -1.55
N PHE A 11 16.38 7.52 -1.55
CA PHE A 11 16.87 6.19 -1.85
C PHE A 11 17.08 5.99 -3.35
N SER A 12 16.12 6.46 -4.13
CA SER A 12 16.16 6.40 -5.59
C SER A 12 15.42 7.60 -6.16
N ASP A 13 15.87 8.16 -7.27
CA ASP A 13 15.31 9.34 -7.92
C ASP A 13 15.09 9.08 -9.42
N GLY A 14 14.36 9.99 -10.08
CA GLY A 14 14.07 9.88 -11.51
C GLY A 14 12.87 8.98 -11.86
N LEU A 15 12.02 8.66 -10.88
CA LEU A 15 10.76 7.95 -11.12
C LEU A 15 9.67 8.95 -11.55
N ASP A 16 8.65 8.49 -12.28
CA ASP A 16 7.51 9.31 -12.64
C ASP A 16 6.45 9.30 -11.53
N HIS A 17 6.53 10.28 -10.62
CA HIS A 17 5.54 10.50 -9.55
C HIS A 17 5.10 9.19 -8.87
N PRO A 18 6.00 8.49 -8.13
CA PRO A 18 5.70 7.18 -7.59
C PRO A 18 4.61 7.22 -6.53
N GLU A 19 3.52 6.51 -6.78
CA GLU A 19 2.35 6.41 -5.90
C GLU A 19 2.48 5.29 -4.89
N CYS A 20 3.15 4.19 -5.24
CA CYS A 20 3.30 3.02 -4.40
C CYS A 20 4.75 2.56 -4.28
N VAL A 21 5.01 1.78 -3.22
CA VAL A 21 6.28 1.11 -2.98
C VAL A 21 6.05 -0.26 -2.38
N ALA A 22 6.73 -1.28 -2.91
CA ALA A 22 6.73 -2.64 -2.35
C ALA A 22 8.15 -3.19 -2.32
N LEU A 23 8.43 -4.06 -1.35
CA LEU A 23 9.72 -4.70 -1.19
C LEU A 23 9.64 -6.16 -1.64
N HIS A 24 10.61 -6.57 -2.44
CA HIS A 24 10.78 -7.98 -2.80
C HIS A 24 11.81 -8.64 -1.85
N PRO A 25 11.70 -9.94 -1.52
CA PRO A 25 12.64 -10.62 -0.62
C PRO A 25 14.10 -10.63 -1.09
N ASP A 26 14.38 -10.42 -2.39
CA ASP A 26 15.75 -10.26 -2.91
C ASP A 26 16.38 -8.90 -2.55
N GLY A 27 15.67 -8.03 -1.84
CA GLY A 27 16.09 -6.68 -1.44
C GLY A 27 15.71 -5.59 -2.45
N SER A 28 15.26 -5.93 -3.65
CA SER A 28 14.82 -4.93 -4.62
C SER A 28 13.56 -4.19 -4.16
N VAL A 29 13.50 -2.90 -4.49
CA VAL A 29 12.37 -2.02 -4.23
C VAL A 29 11.58 -1.83 -5.52
N TRP A 30 10.27 -1.97 -5.46
CA TRP A 30 9.40 -1.82 -6.61
C TRP A 30 8.46 -0.64 -6.41
N ALA A 31 8.17 0.07 -7.50
CA ALA A 31 7.30 1.25 -7.48
C ALA A 31 6.47 1.32 -8.76
N GLY A 32 5.31 1.96 -8.67
CA GLY A 32 4.47 2.28 -9.84
C GLY A 32 4.46 3.77 -10.10
N GLY A 33 4.41 4.17 -11.37
CA GLY A 33 4.41 5.57 -11.82
C GLY A 33 3.06 6.05 -12.35
N GLU A 34 2.91 7.37 -12.46
CA GLU A 34 1.70 8.04 -12.95
C GLU A 34 1.43 7.78 -14.45
N GLY A 35 2.46 7.50 -15.25
CA GLY A 35 2.33 7.10 -16.66
C GLY A 35 2.20 5.59 -16.88
N GLY A 36 1.97 4.80 -15.85
CA GLY A 36 1.78 3.34 -15.93
C GLY A 36 3.07 2.53 -15.83
N GLN A 37 4.20 3.17 -15.56
CA GLN A 37 5.49 2.51 -15.40
C GLN A 37 5.51 1.60 -14.16
N ILE A 38 6.17 0.46 -14.29
CA ILE A 38 6.53 -0.41 -13.16
C ILE A 38 8.04 -0.42 -13.07
N TYR A 39 8.56 0.08 -11.97
CA TYR A 39 9.99 0.18 -11.71
C TYR A 39 10.45 -0.95 -10.79
N LYS A 40 11.62 -1.54 -11.14
CA LYS A 40 12.43 -2.36 -10.24
C LYS A 40 13.72 -1.60 -9.94
N ILE A 41 13.95 -1.35 -8.67
CA ILE A 41 15.06 -0.56 -8.14
C ILE A 41 15.99 -1.52 -7.39
N SER A 42 17.32 -1.41 -7.60
CA SER A 42 18.28 -2.23 -6.86
C SER A 42 18.21 -1.98 -5.34
N ASP A 43 18.69 -2.93 -4.55
CA ASP A 43 18.71 -2.88 -3.08
C ASP A 43 19.51 -1.70 -2.49
N ASP A 44 20.45 -1.17 -3.27
CA ASP A 44 21.23 0.04 -2.94
C ASP A 44 20.60 1.34 -3.49
N GLY A 45 19.53 1.25 -4.29
CA GLY A 45 18.81 2.39 -4.88
C GLY A 45 19.46 3.01 -6.12
N THR A 46 20.61 2.47 -6.60
CA THR A 46 21.42 3.12 -7.66
C THR A 46 20.96 2.79 -9.06
N GLN A 47 20.27 1.65 -9.27
CA GLN A 47 19.77 1.23 -10.58
C GLN A 47 18.25 1.25 -10.57
N VAL A 48 17.66 1.98 -11.50
CA VAL A 48 16.21 2.06 -11.73
C VAL A 48 15.94 1.50 -13.12
N ASN A 49 15.15 0.43 -13.17
CA ASN A 49 14.74 -0.20 -14.41
C ASN A 49 13.22 -0.14 -14.53
N GLU A 50 12.70 0.45 -15.60
CA GLU A 50 11.31 0.25 -16.01
C GLU A 50 11.21 -1.16 -16.60
N VAL A 51 10.52 -2.07 -15.88
CA VAL A 51 10.42 -3.48 -16.27
C VAL A 51 9.12 -3.81 -16.99
N ALA A 52 8.09 -2.98 -16.83
CA ALA A 52 6.80 -3.07 -17.53
C ALA A 52 6.11 -1.71 -17.56
N ASN A 53 5.10 -1.59 -18.42
CA ASN A 53 4.28 -0.39 -18.51
C ASN A 53 2.86 -0.74 -18.93
N THR A 54 1.86 -0.30 -18.16
CA THR A 54 0.43 -0.53 -18.45
C THR A 54 -0.18 0.53 -19.35
N GLY A 55 0.51 1.67 -19.53
CA GLY A 55 -0.03 2.88 -20.14
C GLY A 55 -1.14 3.55 -19.31
N GLY A 56 -1.26 3.14 -18.05
CA GLY A 56 -2.29 3.59 -17.13
C GLY A 56 -1.83 4.62 -16.10
N PHE A 57 -2.24 4.44 -14.84
CA PHE A 57 -1.78 5.14 -13.65
C PHE A 57 -1.78 4.16 -12.47
N ILE A 58 -0.63 3.87 -11.92
CA ILE A 58 -0.47 2.82 -10.91
C ILE A 58 -0.65 3.41 -9.52
N LEU A 59 -1.66 2.92 -8.79
CA LEU A 59 -1.93 3.33 -7.40
C LEU A 59 -1.30 2.40 -6.37
N GLY A 60 -1.43 1.09 -6.54
CA GLY A 60 -0.92 0.11 -5.59
C GLY A 60 -0.30 -1.11 -6.26
N ILE A 61 0.71 -1.68 -5.61
CA ILE A 61 1.33 -2.95 -6.02
C ILE A 61 1.52 -3.85 -4.80
N ALA A 62 1.32 -5.16 -4.97
CA ALA A 62 1.53 -6.14 -3.91
C ALA A 62 2.04 -7.46 -4.45
N PHE A 63 3.11 -7.99 -3.86
CA PHE A 63 3.63 -9.32 -4.17
C PHE A 63 2.75 -10.41 -3.58
N ASN A 64 2.55 -11.49 -4.34
CA ASN A 64 1.95 -12.71 -3.83
C ASN A 64 2.87 -13.38 -2.77
N PRO A 65 2.40 -14.36 -1.99
CA PRO A 65 3.20 -14.96 -0.92
C PRO A 65 4.50 -15.63 -1.35
N THR A 66 4.62 -16.04 -2.60
CA THR A 66 5.87 -16.63 -3.14
C THR A 66 6.78 -15.61 -3.81
N SER A 67 6.32 -14.37 -3.96
CA SER A 67 7.03 -13.23 -4.56
C SER A 67 7.42 -13.42 -6.04
N ASP A 68 6.89 -14.45 -6.70
CA ASP A 68 7.15 -14.74 -8.12
C ASP A 68 6.27 -13.89 -9.07
N TRP A 69 5.24 -13.23 -8.54
CA TRP A 69 4.43 -12.26 -9.27
C TRP A 69 3.79 -11.24 -8.32
N LEU A 70 3.28 -10.16 -8.90
CA LEU A 70 2.60 -9.11 -8.15
C LEU A 70 1.29 -8.69 -8.83
N ILE A 71 0.35 -8.21 -8.02
CA ILE A 71 -0.85 -7.50 -8.48
C ILE A 71 -0.53 -6.01 -8.55
N ILE A 72 -1.07 -5.37 -9.58
CA ILE A 72 -0.93 -3.94 -9.86
C ILE A 72 -2.34 -3.36 -10.00
N CYS A 73 -2.64 -2.33 -9.21
CA CYS A 73 -3.89 -1.59 -9.28
C CYS A 73 -3.73 -0.40 -10.24
N ASP A 74 -4.49 -0.40 -11.32
CA ASP A 74 -4.39 0.62 -12.37
C ASP A 74 -5.66 1.47 -12.44
N LEU A 75 -5.54 2.70 -11.98
CA LEU A 75 -6.63 3.67 -11.95
C LEU A 75 -7.19 3.98 -13.35
N LYS A 76 -6.30 4.29 -14.30
CA LYS A 76 -6.70 4.77 -15.63
C LYS A 76 -7.31 3.69 -16.50
N ASN A 77 -6.82 2.44 -16.34
CA ASN A 77 -7.33 1.30 -17.09
C ASN A 77 -8.48 0.59 -16.35
N HIS A 78 -8.83 1.03 -15.14
CA HIS A 78 -9.91 0.47 -14.30
C HIS A 78 -9.79 -1.05 -14.13
N CYS A 79 -8.58 -1.55 -13.88
CA CYS A 79 -8.33 -2.98 -13.79
C CYS A 79 -7.14 -3.32 -12.89
N LEU A 80 -7.04 -4.60 -12.60
CA LEU A 80 -5.84 -5.19 -12.03
C LEU A 80 -5.01 -5.83 -13.12
N TRP A 81 -3.68 -5.68 -13.01
CA TRP A 81 -2.72 -6.43 -13.78
C TRP A 81 -1.98 -7.41 -12.90
N LYS A 82 -1.51 -8.50 -13.50
CA LYS A 82 -0.56 -9.44 -12.91
C LYS A 82 0.74 -9.34 -13.68
N LEU A 83 1.84 -9.14 -12.96
CA LEU A 83 3.20 -9.08 -13.51
C LEU A 83 4.05 -10.19 -12.89
N ASP A 84 4.66 -11.03 -13.73
CA ASP A 84 5.68 -11.97 -13.28
C ASP A 84 6.97 -11.23 -12.89
N SER A 85 7.51 -11.50 -11.71
CA SER A 85 8.63 -10.73 -11.14
C SER A 85 9.99 -11.08 -11.76
N TYR A 86 10.08 -12.14 -12.57
CA TYR A 86 11.31 -12.61 -13.22
C TYR A 86 11.28 -12.41 -14.72
N SER A 87 10.21 -12.83 -15.39
CA SER A 87 10.07 -12.70 -16.85
C SER A 87 9.55 -11.34 -17.28
N TYR A 88 8.93 -10.60 -16.33
CA TYR A 88 8.24 -9.33 -16.57
C TYR A 88 7.05 -9.44 -17.54
N GLU A 89 6.49 -10.63 -17.67
CA GLU A 89 5.27 -10.84 -18.43
C GLU A 89 4.10 -10.14 -17.70
N LEU A 90 3.45 -9.20 -18.40
CA LEU A 90 2.34 -8.41 -17.89
C LEU A 90 1.05 -8.86 -18.54
N VAL A 91 0.09 -9.33 -17.73
CA VAL A 91 -1.21 -9.77 -18.20
C VAL A 91 -2.33 -9.10 -17.41
N LYS A 92 -3.45 -8.80 -18.07
CA LYS A 92 -4.63 -8.29 -17.36
C LYS A 92 -5.17 -9.38 -16.45
N PHE A 93 -5.35 -9.07 -15.16
CA PHE A 93 -5.83 -10.02 -14.16
C PHE A 93 -7.34 -9.94 -13.98
N SER A 94 -7.89 -8.73 -13.76
CA SER A 94 -9.32 -8.55 -13.52
C SER A 94 -9.79 -7.13 -13.78
N GLU A 95 -11.03 -6.97 -14.20
CA GLU A 95 -11.74 -5.67 -14.32
C GLU A 95 -12.83 -5.51 -13.26
N GLY A 96 -12.86 -6.38 -12.26
CA GLY A 96 -13.85 -6.38 -11.17
C GLY A 96 -14.16 -7.78 -10.68
N ALA A 97 -15.16 -7.92 -9.83
CA ALA A 97 -15.63 -9.20 -9.30
C ALA A 97 -17.14 -9.18 -9.08
N ASP A 98 -17.78 -10.34 -9.18
CA ASP A 98 -19.23 -10.45 -9.27
C ASP A 98 -19.77 -9.56 -10.41
N GLU A 99 -20.81 -8.77 -10.14
CA GLU A 99 -21.31 -7.77 -11.09
C GLU A 99 -20.64 -6.39 -10.96
N HIS A 100 -19.71 -6.25 -10.00
CA HIS A 100 -19.00 -4.99 -9.76
C HIS A 100 -17.82 -4.83 -10.71
N LYS A 101 -17.76 -3.68 -11.41
CA LYS A 101 -16.60 -3.26 -12.19
C LYS A 101 -15.77 -2.25 -11.40
N TYR A 102 -14.46 -2.32 -11.52
CA TYR A 102 -13.57 -1.32 -10.93
C TYR A 102 -13.84 0.07 -11.51
N ASN A 103 -13.88 1.04 -10.61
CA ASN A 103 -13.77 2.45 -10.93
C ASN A 103 -12.36 2.96 -10.58
N ILE A 104 -11.95 2.75 -9.34
CA ILE A 104 -10.61 3.12 -8.84
C ILE A 104 -10.07 1.95 -8.02
N PRO A 105 -9.54 0.88 -8.65
CA PRO A 105 -8.78 -0.12 -7.92
C PRO A 105 -7.54 0.56 -7.33
N ASN A 106 -7.39 0.52 -6.00
CA ASN A 106 -6.42 1.39 -5.34
C ASN A 106 -5.25 0.62 -4.75
N TYR A 107 -5.48 -0.29 -3.83
CA TYR A 107 -4.42 -0.99 -3.13
C TYR A 107 -4.72 -2.48 -2.99
N ALA A 108 -3.67 -3.30 -2.84
CA ALA A 108 -3.80 -4.74 -2.68
C ALA A 108 -2.95 -5.26 -1.52
N VAL A 109 -3.41 -6.32 -0.85
CA VAL A 109 -2.62 -7.08 0.13
C VAL A 109 -2.97 -8.56 0.04
N PHE A 110 -1.97 -9.42 0.24
CA PHE A 110 -2.16 -10.87 0.31
C PHE A 110 -2.16 -11.35 1.76
N ASP A 111 -3.04 -12.32 2.08
CA ASP A 111 -2.94 -13.10 3.29
C ASP A 111 -1.93 -14.28 3.13
N ASP A 112 -1.59 -14.94 4.23
CA ASP A 112 -0.66 -16.08 4.22
C ASP A 112 -1.20 -17.29 3.46
N ALA A 113 -2.51 -17.39 3.27
CA ALA A 113 -3.16 -18.42 2.48
C ALA A 113 -3.10 -18.15 0.98
N GLY A 114 -2.77 -16.91 0.58
CA GLY A 114 -2.65 -16.48 -0.82
C GLY A 114 -3.90 -15.82 -1.37
N ASN A 115 -4.90 -15.50 -0.55
CA ASN A 115 -5.99 -14.65 -1.00
C ASN A 115 -5.53 -13.20 -1.12
N CYS A 116 -5.99 -12.50 -2.14
CA CYS A 116 -5.70 -11.10 -2.38
C CYS A 116 -6.92 -10.23 -2.04
N TYR A 117 -6.75 -9.27 -1.16
CA TYR A 117 -7.76 -8.26 -0.87
C TYR A 117 -7.39 -6.97 -1.58
N VAL A 118 -8.37 -6.34 -2.22
CA VAL A 118 -8.17 -5.14 -3.05
C VAL A 118 -9.18 -4.07 -2.64
N THR A 119 -8.70 -2.87 -2.37
CA THR A 119 -9.58 -1.71 -2.19
C THR A 119 -10.04 -1.18 -3.54
N GLU A 120 -11.33 -0.95 -3.65
CA GLU A 120 -12.00 -0.17 -4.66
C GLU A 120 -12.42 1.15 -4.00
N SER A 121 -11.81 2.26 -4.41
CA SER A 121 -12.09 3.56 -3.77
C SER A 121 -13.50 4.08 -4.03
N GLY A 122 -14.15 3.59 -5.09
CA GLY A 122 -15.43 4.10 -5.57
C GLY A 122 -15.28 5.35 -6.42
N ALA A 123 -16.32 6.16 -6.53
CA ALA A 123 -16.26 7.40 -7.26
C ALA A 123 -15.60 8.51 -6.43
N PHE A 124 -14.87 9.40 -7.10
CA PHE A 124 -14.16 10.49 -6.41
C PHE A 124 -15.15 11.40 -5.66
N ARG A 125 -14.90 11.62 -4.37
CA ARG A 125 -15.76 12.38 -3.44
C ARG A 125 -17.14 11.77 -3.17
N GLU A 126 -17.33 10.48 -3.47
CA GLU A 126 -18.52 9.73 -3.08
C GLU A 126 -18.19 8.71 -2.00
N ILE A 127 -19.20 8.34 -1.21
CA ILE A 127 -19.06 7.25 -0.22
C ILE A 127 -19.56 5.98 -0.90
N SER A 128 -18.70 5.34 -1.68
CA SER A 128 -19.04 4.18 -2.51
C SER A 128 -17.96 3.09 -2.53
N GLY A 129 -16.86 3.28 -1.77
CA GLY A 129 -15.74 2.35 -1.73
C GLY A 129 -16.10 0.97 -1.19
N LYS A 130 -15.36 -0.04 -1.64
CA LYS A 130 -15.56 -1.47 -1.32
C LYS A 130 -14.21 -2.15 -1.09
N ILE A 131 -14.27 -3.41 -0.62
CA ILE A 131 -13.12 -4.33 -0.63
C ILE A 131 -13.53 -5.56 -1.44
N LEU A 132 -12.74 -5.90 -2.45
CA LEU A 132 -12.86 -7.13 -3.20
C LEU A 132 -11.85 -8.15 -2.70
N LYS A 133 -12.15 -9.44 -2.88
CA LYS A 133 -11.26 -10.56 -2.53
C LYS A 133 -11.14 -11.49 -3.71
N TYR A 134 -9.93 -11.90 -3.99
CA TYR A 134 -9.60 -12.95 -4.97
C TYR A 134 -9.01 -14.15 -4.23
N ASP A 135 -9.50 -15.35 -4.52
CA ASP A 135 -8.93 -16.59 -3.99
C ASP A 135 -7.64 -16.97 -4.72
N THR A 136 -7.01 -18.05 -4.30
CA THR A 136 -5.75 -18.54 -4.88
C THR A 136 -5.89 -19.02 -6.34
N GLN A 137 -7.09 -19.22 -6.82
CA GLN A 137 -7.41 -19.56 -8.20
C GLN A 137 -7.71 -18.33 -9.06
N GLY A 138 -7.79 -17.13 -8.44
CA GLY A 138 -8.12 -15.87 -9.08
C GLY A 138 -9.62 -15.61 -9.21
N ASN A 139 -10.48 -16.39 -8.54
CA ASN A 139 -11.91 -16.10 -8.50
C ASN A 139 -12.17 -14.92 -7.57
N GLY A 140 -12.78 -13.86 -8.10
CA GLY A 140 -13.06 -12.64 -7.38
C GLY A 140 -14.47 -12.58 -6.81
N SER A 141 -14.63 -11.89 -5.68
CA SER A 141 -15.94 -11.56 -5.09
C SER A 141 -15.87 -10.21 -4.38
N VAL A 142 -17.01 -9.55 -4.22
CA VAL A 142 -17.11 -8.38 -3.33
C VAL A 142 -17.11 -8.88 -1.88
N TRP A 143 -15.98 -8.73 -1.20
CA TRP A 143 -15.78 -9.22 0.16
C TRP A 143 -16.48 -8.35 1.21
N HIS A 144 -16.42 -7.00 1.05
CA HIS A 144 -17.13 -6.05 1.91
C HIS A 144 -17.73 -4.92 1.06
N ASN A 145 -19.07 -4.79 1.11
CA ASN A 145 -19.80 -3.82 0.30
C ASN A 145 -19.62 -2.35 0.72
N GLY A 146 -18.85 -2.08 1.79
CA GLY A 146 -18.68 -0.73 2.29
C GLY A 146 -19.99 -0.16 2.87
N PRO A 147 -20.40 1.08 2.49
CA PRO A 147 -19.58 1.97 1.66
C PRO A 147 -18.44 2.61 2.46
N PHE A 148 -17.22 2.60 1.91
CA PHE A 148 -16.08 3.33 2.47
C PHE A 148 -15.99 4.73 1.86
N ASN A 149 -15.44 5.67 2.63
CA ASN A 149 -15.26 7.03 2.18
C ASN A 149 -13.90 7.19 1.48
N PHE A 150 -13.81 6.72 0.24
CA PHE A 150 -12.60 6.58 -0.55
C PHE A 150 -11.62 5.57 0.08
N ALA A 151 -11.92 4.26 -0.09
CA ALA A 151 -11.06 3.18 0.38
C ALA A 151 -9.70 3.26 -0.32
N ASN A 152 -8.62 3.36 0.46
CA ASN A 152 -7.25 3.55 -0.01
C ASN A 152 -6.35 2.42 0.49
N GLY A 153 -5.19 2.71 1.06
CA GLY A 153 -4.28 1.71 1.58
C GLY A 153 -4.95 0.73 2.55
N LEU A 154 -4.55 -0.54 2.47
CA LEU A 154 -5.05 -1.55 3.40
C LEU A 154 -3.91 -2.43 3.92
N ALA A 155 -4.08 -2.96 5.13
CA ALA A 155 -3.13 -3.87 5.76
C ALA A 155 -3.86 -4.92 6.61
N LEU A 156 -3.35 -6.15 6.60
CA LEU A 156 -3.73 -7.18 7.56
C LEU A 156 -2.95 -6.98 8.86
N ASN A 157 -3.55 -7.24 10.01
CA ASN A 157 -2.81 -7.30 11.26
C ASN A 157 -2.00 -8.61 11.36
N HIS A 158 -1.16 -8.73 12.39
CA HIS A 158 -0.29 -9.89 12.58
C HIS A 158 -1.05 -11.23 12.69
N ALA A 159 -2.22 -11.21 13.32
CA ALA A 159 -3.08 -12.40 13.48
C ALA A 159 -3.85 -12.75 12.19
N GLN A 160 -3.90 -11.83 11.23
CA GLN A 160 -4.70 -11.94 10.00
C GLN A 160 -6.19 -12.19 10.25
N ASP A 161 -6.69 -11.70 11.38
CA ASP A 161 -8.10 -11.73 11.77
C ASP A 161 -8.82 -10.40 11.53
N SER A 162 -8.12 -9.42 11.00
CA SER A 162 -8.65 -8.08 10.71
C SER A 162 -7.92 -7.39 9.58
N ILE A 163 -8.67 -6.70 8.73
CA ILE A 163 -8.17 -5.77 7.72
C ILE A 163 -8.34 -4.35 8.23
N PHE A 164 -7.28 -3.56 8.14
CA PHE A 164 -7.30 -2.13 8.35
C PHE A 164 -7.31 -1.44 7.00
N VAL A 165 -8.22 -0.51 6.80
CA VAL A 165 -8.40 0.20 5.54
C VAL A 165 -8.45 1.71 5.78
N VAL A 166 -7.67 2.45 5.01
CA VAL A 166 -7.76 3.90 5.00
C VAL A 166 -9.05 4.34 4.32
N SER A 167 -9.78 5.23 4.97
CA SER A 167 -10.88 5.99 4.39
C SER A 167 -10.44 7.44 4.30
N SER A 168 -9.90 7.85 3.13
CA SER A 168 -9.18 9.14 2.99
C SER A 168 -10.04 10.36 3.30
N TRP A 169 -11.34 10.30 2.95
CA TRP A 169 -12.28 11.40 3.21
C TRP A 169 -13.02 11.30 4.55
N LEU A 170 -12.83 10.21 5.33
CA LEU A 170 -13.36 10.12 6.70
C LEU A 170 -12.72 11.14 7.67
N PRO A 171 -11.49 11.69 7.60
CA PRO A 171 -10.21 11.06 7.32
C PRO A 171 -9.77 10.15 8.48
N GLY A 172 -9.41 8.94 8.17
CA GLY A 172 -9.06 7.97 9.21
C GLY A 172 -8.80 6.57 8.68
N VAL A 173 -8.71 5.63 9.62
CA VAL A 173 -8.56 4.21 9.35
C VAL A 173 -9.75 3.47 9.95
N GLU A 174 -10.31 2.56 9.19
CA GLU A 174 -11.37 1.67 9.62
C GLU A 174 -10.82 0.25 9.76
N LYS A 175 -11.39 -0.53 10.66
CA LYS A 175 -11.08 -1.94 10.89
C LYS A 175 -12.28 -2.77 10.45
N VAL A 176 -12.05 -3.84 9.70
CA VAL A 176 -13.03 -4.87 9.36
C VAL A 176 -12.51 -6.21 9.89
N GLU A 177 -13.29 -6.88 10.69
CA GLU A 177 -12.95 -8.21 11.21
C GLU A 177 -13.07 -9.27 10.10
N ILE A 178 -12.25 -10.31 10.19
CA ILE A 178 -12.32 -11.48 9.33
C ILE A 178 -12.91 -12.62 10.15
N ASN A 179 -14.10 -13.09 9.78
CA ASN A 179 -14.73 -14.22 10.42
C ASN A 179 -13.92 -15.52 10.21
N PRO A 180 -14.11 -16.56 11.05
CA PRO A 180 -13.41 -17.85 10.89
C PRO A 180 -13.64 -18.55 9.54
N ASP A 181 -14.74 -18.25 8.85
CA ASP A 181 -15.04 -18.74 7.50
C ASP A 181 -14.41 -17.88 6.38
N GLY A 182 -13.68 -16.81 6.75
CA GLY A 182 -13.03 -15.89 5.83
C GLY A 182 -13.96 -14.81 5.25
N SER A 183 -15.20 -14.73 5.70
CA SER A 183 -16.13 -13.64 5.34
C SER A 183 -15.82 -12.37 6.12
N ALA A 184 -16.34 -11.23 5.63
CA ALA A 184 -16.22 -9.95 6.34
C ALA A 184 -17.12 -9.95 7.59
N GLY A 185 -16.51 -9.52 8.71
CA GLY A 185 -17.17 -9.36 10.00
C GLY A 185 -17.57 -7.91 10.29
N GLU A 186 -17.53 -7.55 11.57
CA GLU A 186 -17.88 -6.21 12.04
C GLU A 186 -16.89 -5.17 11.50
N ARG A 187 -17.43 -4.01 11.08
CA ARG A 187 -16.67 -2.83 10.67
C ARG A 187 -16.79 -1.73 11.71
N SER A 188 -15.67 -1.13 12.07
CA SER A 188 -15.60 -0.03 13.03
C SER A 188 -14.56 1.01 12.61
N VAL A 189 -14.70 2.25 13.10
CA VAL A 189 -13.65 3.26 12.97
C VAL A 189 -12.54 2.93 13.96
N TYR A 190 -11.33 2.68 13.46
CA TYR A 190 -10.16 2.41 14.30
C TYR A 190 -9.55 3.69 14.85
N CYS A 191 -9.28 4.67 13.98
CA CYS A 191 -8.81 5.98 14.41
C CYS A 191 -9.22 7.07 13.41
N THR A 192 -9.20 8.33 13.87
CA THR A 192 -9.40 9.50 13.01
C THR A 192 -8.16 10.39 13.03
N LEU A 193 -7.84 11.00 11.89
CA LEU A 193 -6.72 11.90 11.68
C LEU A 193 -7.23 13.23 11.11
N PRO A 194 -7.87 14.09 11.91
CA PRO A 194 -8.53 15.30 11.42
C PRO A 194 -7.59 16.23 10.65
N LYS A 195 -8.09 16.84 9.57
CA LYS A 195 -7.33 17.75 8.69
C LYS A 195 -6.18 17.07 7.96
N THR A 196 -6.33 15.78 7.65
CA THR A 196 -5.41 15.03 6.80
C THR A 196 -6.15 14.34 5.66
N VAL A 197 -5.39 13.86 4.69
CA VAL A 197 -5.82 12.90 3.67
C VAL A 197 -4.91 11.69 3.83
N PRO A 198 -5.26 10.73 4.71
CA PRO A 198 -4.47 9.52 4.88
C PRO A 198 -4.55 8.65 3.63
N ASP A 199 -3.49 7.88 3.36
CA ASP A 199 -3.29 7.16 2.11
C ASP A 199 -2.82 5.72 2.34
N GLY A 200 -1.53 5.42 2.33
CA GLY A 200 -0.98 4.09 2.55
C GLY A 200 -0.71 3.79 4.03
N ILE A 201 -0.72 2.50 4.37
CA ILE A 201 -0.52 2.03 5.74
C ILE A 201 0.38 0.78 5.81
N ALA A 202 1.13 0.65 6.90
CA ALA A 202 1.90 -0.55 7.23
C ALA A 202 2.01 -0.76 8.74
N PHE A 203 1.96 -2.01 9.20
CA PHE A 203 2.20 -2.35 10.61
C PHE A 203 3.67 -2.58 10.91
N ASP A 204 4.12 -2.18 12.11
CA ASP A 204 5.34 -2.69 12.70
C ASP A 204 5.07 -3.93 13.59
N LEU A 205 6.15 -4.61 14.03
CA LEU A 205 6.03 -5.80 14.89
C LEU A 205 5.45 -5.53 16.28
N GLU A 206 5.47 -4.28 16.73
CA GLU A 206 4.89 -3.88 18.02
C GLU A 206 3.37 -3.61 17.88
N GLY A 207 2.82 -3.76 16.66
CA GLY A 207 1.40 -3.51 16.37
C GLY A 207 1.07 -2.04 16.17
N ASN A 208 2.07 -1.17 16.02
CA ASN A 208 1.80 0.21 15.62
C ASN A 208 1.48 0.26 14.13
N LEU A 209 0.49 1.06 13.75
CA LEU A 209 0.13 1.33 12.38
C LEU A 209 0.78 2.63 11.91
N LEU A 210 1.64 2.56 10.89
CA LEU A 210 2.18 3.73 10.23
C LEU A 210 1.22 4.15 9.12
N VAL A 211 0.89 5.43 9.06
CA VAL A 211 -0.07 6.00 8.11
C VAL A 211 0.59 7.16 7.38
N SER A 212 0.83 7.02 6.08
CA SER A 212 1.23 8.14 5.23
C SER A 212 0.02 9.03 4.94
N CYS A 213 0.25 10.32 4.84
CA CYS A 213 -0.79 11.29 4.52
C CYS A 213 -0.38 12.10 3.30
N TYR A 214 -1.15 11.96 2.22
CA TYR A 214 -1.01 12.78 1.02
C TYR A 214 -0.99 14.28 1.36
N THR A 215 -1.82 14.69 2.30
CA THR A 215 -1.88 16.06 2.84
C THR A 215 -2.27 16.02 4.32
N PRO A 216 -1.54 16.72 5.20
CA PRO A 216 -0.24 17.37 4.99
C PRO A 216 0.86 16.32 4.79
N ASN A 217 2.07 16.74 4.38
CA ASN A 217 3.22 15.84 4.15
C ASN A 217 3.70 15.22 5.47
N ARG A 218 3.00 14.17 5.93
CA ARG A 218 3.21 13.55 7.24
C ARG A 218 3.14 12.05 7.17
N ILE A 219 3.85 11.43 8.10
CA ILE A 219 3.60 10.03 8.48
C ILE A 219 3.21 10.03 9.95
N PHE A 220 2.07 9.41 10.25
CA PHE A 220 1.62 9.18 11.62
C PHE A 220 2.01 7.78 12.08
N LYS A 221 2.26 7.64 13.38
CA LYS A 221 2.31 6.38 14.10
C LYS A 221 1.09 6.28 15.00
N ILE A 222 0.28 5.26 14.79
CA ILE A 222 -0.90 4.95 15.60
C ILE A 222 -0.54 3.76 16.47
N ALA A 223 -0.49 3.97 17.78
CA ALA A 223 -0.22 2.89 18.73
C ALA A 223 -1.43 1.92 18.86
N PRO A 224 -1.24 0.71 19.42
CA PRO A 224 -2.34 -0.24 19.63
C PRO A 224 -3.51 0.30 20.47
N ASP A 225 -3.25 1.28 21.34
CA ASP A 225 -4.27 2.01 22.12
C ASP A 225 -4.96 3.12 21.31
N GLN A 226 -4.70 3.19 20.00
CA GLN A 226 -5.23 4.17 19.04
C GLN A 226 -4.68 5.60 19.22
N THR A 227 -3.66 5.78 20.07
CA THR A 227 -2.99 7.07 20.22
C THR A 227 -2.21 7.41 18.96
N ALA A 228 -2.57 8.50 18.30
CA ALA A 228 -1.91 9.00 17.10
C ALA A 228 -0.80 9.99 17.45
N THR A 229 0.39 9.78 16.91
CA THR A 229 1.55 10.69 17.04
C THR A 229 2.14 10.97 15.67
N VAL A 230 2.64 12.18 15.45
CA VAL A 230 3.37 12.53 14.22
C VAL A 230 4.76 11.91 14.30
N LEU A 231 5.06 11.03 13.36
CA LEU A 231 6.36 10.39 13.21
C LEU A 231 7.30 11.25 12.35
N VAL A 232 6.82 11.71 11.21
CA VAL A 232 7.55 12.56 10.26
C VAL A 232 6.65 13.71 9.84
N ASP A 233 7.20 14.91 9.76
CA ASP A 233 6.52 16.12 9.28
C ASP A 233 7.48 16.93 8.40
N ASP A 234 7.13 17.12 7.15
CA ASP A 234 7.88 17.96 6.20
C ASP A 234 6.96 19.03 5.61
N TRP A 235 6.80 20.12 6.34
CA TRP A 235 5.93 21.21 5.91
C TRP A 235 6.44 21.91 4.62
N GLU A 236 7.75 21.83 4.33
CA GLU A 236 8.37 22.40 3.13
C GLU A 236 8.20 21.51 1.89
N ALA A 237 7.81 20.24 2.08
CA ALA A 237 7.64 19.26 1.00
C ALA A 237 8.91 19.04 0.16
N HIS A 238 10.08 19.16 0.75
CA HIS A 238 11.33 18.98 0.02
C HIS A 238 11.76 17.52 -0.04
N THR A 239 11.56 16.79 1.03
CA THR A 239 12.01 15.41 1.20
C THR A 239 10.84 14.45 1.24
N LEU A 240 9.81 14.77 2.03
CA LEU A 240 8.55 14.06 2.10
C LEU A 240 7.48 14.94 1.42
N SER A 241 7.00 14.55 0.24
CA SER A 241 6.08 15.34 -0.55
C SER A 241 4.93 14.52 -1.07
N ASN A 242 3.71 14.81 -0.58
CA ASN A 242 2.53 14.01 -0.84
C ASN A 242 2.82 12.50 -0.69
N PRO A 243 3.24 12.05 0.51
CA PRO A 243 3.55 10.64 0.71
C PRO A 243 2.28 9.81 0.62
N THR A 244 2.25 8.89 -0.32
CA THR A 244 1.10 8.04 -0.63
C THR A 244 1.22 6.65 -0.03
N ASN A 245 2.44 6.10 0.06
CA ASN A 245 2.60 4.74 0.56
C ASN A 245 3.84 4.59 1.43
N VAL A 246 3.80 3.59 2.32
CA VAL A 246 4.90 3.20 3.20
C VAL A 246 5.07 1.69 3.20
N ALA A 247 6.31 1.21 3.11
CA ALA A 247 6.62 -0.21 3.18
C ALA A 247 7.92 -0.45 3.97
N PHE A 248 7.95 -1.53 4.74
CA PHE A 248 9.13 -1.94 5.48
C PHE A 248 10.08 -2.77 4.63
N GLY A 249 11.38 -2.60 4.83
CA GLY A 249 12.43 -3.34 4.17
C GLY A 249 13.80 -3.15 4.80
N GLY A 250 14.85 -3.45 4.02
CA GLY A 250 16.22 -3.50 4.52
C GLY A 250 16.55 -4.86 5.14
N THR A 251 17.83 -5.14 5.34
CA THR A 251 18.34 -6.43 5.82
C THR A 251 17.74 -6.84 7.16
N GLU A 252 17.53 -5.89 8.07
CA GLU A 252 16.92 -6.12 9.39
C GLU A 252 15.42 -5.83 9.43
N PHE A 253 14.84 -5.47 8.28
CA PHE A 253 13.43 -5.10 8.13
C PHE A 253 12.99 -3.94 9.05
N ASP A 254 13.91 -3.00 9.29
CA ASP A 254 13.76 -1.85 10.19
C ASP A 254 13.83 -0.49 9.49
N GLN A 255 13.88 -0.52 8.16
CA GLN A 255 13.86 0.65 7.31
C GLN A 255 12.48 0.85 6.71
N LEU A 256 12.03 2.10 6.66
CA LEU A 256 10.77 2.48 6.04
C LEU A 256 11.04 3.14 4.69
N PHE A 257 10.47 2.59 3.64
CA PHE A 257 10.48 3.16 2.30
C PHE A 257 9.16 3.89 2.06
N VAL A 258 9.22 5.07 1.45
CA VAL A 258 8.06 5.95 1.26
C VAL A 258 8.01 6.43 -0.17
N SER A 259 6.89 6.21 -0.84
CA SER A 259 6.61 6.81 -2.15
C SER A 259 6.13 8.26 -1.97
N ASN A 260 6.50 9.12 -2.92
CA ASN A 260 6.24 10.54 -2.88
C ASN A 260 5.60 10.99 -4.20
N LEU A 261 4.29 11.02 -4.28
CA LEU A 261 3.58 11.44 -5.49
C LEU A 261 3.90 12.88 -5.92
N GLY A 262 4.20 13.75 -4.97
CA GLY A 262 4.58 15.13 -5.24
C GLY A 262 6.03 15.32 -5.73
N ARG A 263 6.79 14.24 -5.90
CA ARG A 263 8.21 14.23 -6.31
C ARG A 263 8.51 13.01 -7.18
N TRP A 264 9.78 12.82 -7.51
CA TRP A 264 10.26 11.78 -8.42
C TRP A 264 11.14 10.73 -7.73
N HIS A 265 10.95 10.52 -6.42
CA HIS A 265 11.85 9.69 -5.62
C HIS A 265 11.12 8.81 -4.60
N ILE A 266 11.80 7.73 -4.24
CA ILE A 266 11.50 6.95 -3.03
C ILE A 266 12.38 7.46 -1.91
N LEU A 267 11.77 7.77 -0.76
CA LEU A 267 12.48 8.14 0.46
C LEU A 267 12.74 6.88 1.29
N LYS A 268 13.93 6.81 1.92
CA LYS A 268 14.26 5.78 2.90
C LYS A 268 14.53 6.43 4.27
N ILE A 269 13.86 5.91 5.29
CA ILE A 269 13.94 6.39 6.67
C ILE A 269 14.44 5.25 7.54
N ASN A 270 15.49 5.48 8.33
CA ASN A 270 15.91 4.55 9.38
C ASN A 270 14.92 4.65 10.56
N TYR A 271 13.90 3.79 10.53
CA TYR A 271 12.87 3.75 11.56
C TYR A 271 13.42 3.11 12.85
N GLY A 272 14.19 2.03 12.72
CA GLY A 272 14.88 1.34 13.80
C GLY A 272 13.96 0.50 14.70
N GLN A 273 12.75 0.22 14.25
CA GLN A 273 11.85 -0.81 14.78
C GLN A 273 11.46 -1.72 13.61
N LYS A 274 11.34 -3.01 13.88
CA LYS A 274 11.06 -3.98 12.81
C LYS A 274 9.64 -3.84 12.29
N GLY A 275 9.51 -3.81 10.98
CA GLY A 275 8.22 -3.92 10.30
C GLY A 275 7.61 -5.30 10.47
N MET A 276 6.30 -5.38 10.34
CA MET A 276 5.58 -6.65 10.28
C MET A 276 5.80 -7.27 8.89
N PRO A 277 6.34 -8.49 8.79
CA PRO A 277 6.54 -9.15 7.50
C PRO A 277 5.21 -9.40 6.80
N LEU A 278 5.12 -9.00 5.55
CA LEU A 278 4.02 -9.37 4.66
C LEU A 278 4.11 -10.86 4.28
N ALA A 279 3.03 -11.41 3.72
CA ALA A 279 2.99 -12.81 3.29
C ALA A 279 4.16 -13.19 2.36
N SER A 280 4.57 -12.26 1.49
CA SER A 280 5.72 -12.39 0.59
C SER A 280 7.09 -12.52 1.28
N HIS A 281 7.20 -12.11 2.55
CA HIS A 281 8.46 -12.13 3.32
C HIS A 281 8.55 -13.27 4.34
N LYS A 282 7.48 -14.07 4.51
CA LYS A 282 7.42 -15.12 5.54
C LYS A 282 7.94 -16.49 5.10
N ARG A 283 8.19 -16.70 3.81
CA ARG A 283 8.53 -18.01 3.21
C ARG A 283 10.00 -18.13 2.80
N ASN A 284 10.92 -17.54 3.56
CA ASN A 284 12.36 -17.78 3.39
C ASN A 284 12.90 -18.67 4.50
#